data_c527e7bdc33d3b5bdf133d867c43a792
#
_entry.id   c527e7bdc33d3b5bdf133d867c43a792
#
_cell.length_a   1.000
_cell.length_b   1.000
_cell.length_c   1.000
_cell.angle_alpha   90.00
_cell.angle_beta   90.00
_cell.angle_gamma   90.00
#
_symmetry.space_group_name_H-M   'P 1'
#
loop_
_entity.id
_entity.type
_entity.pdbx_description
1 polymer ?
#
loop_
_entity_poly.entity_id
_entity_poly.type
_entity_poly.pdbx_seq_one_letter_code
_entity_poly.pdbx_strand_id
1 'polypeptide(L)'
;WISSLRAPQIAQLAAEHGPFQPSLFDERNLLELSSEHFPGERLVVCRNPLLASERARKREELLAATEVDLAKIAVACTRSRHPLRGEPAIALRVGRIVDRFHMAKHFELTITRTTFSYRRKVQAITAEAALDGLYVIRTSLPAARLDANAAVAAYKSLANVERAFRSMKTVDLHV
;
A
#
# COMPACT_ATOMS: atom_id res chain seq x y z
N TRP A 1 12.98 7.46 -21.47
CA TRP A 1 12.73 7.72 -20.05
C TRP A 1 12.34 6.46 -19.30
N ILE A 2 12.51 6.47 -17.97
CA ILE A 2 12.13 5.40 -17.05
C ILE A 2 11.41 6.05 -15.86
N SER A 3 10.32 5.44 -15.42
CA SER A 3 9.57 5.86 -14.23
C SER A 3 8.91 4.65 -13.56
N SER A 4 8.26 4.84 -12.41
CA SER A 4 7.47 3.79 -11.75
C SER A 4 6.00 4.18 -11.66
N LEU A 5 5.13 3.18 -11.64
CA LEU A 5 3.71 3.37 -11.38
C LEU A 5 3.44 3.54 -9.88
N ARG A 6 2.41 4.30 -9.57
CA ARG A 6 1.88 4.44 -8.21
C ARG A 6 0.92 3.29 -7.89
N ALA A 7 0.71 3.03 -6.60
CA ALA A 7 -0.14 1.93 -6.14
C ALA A 7 -1.55 1.87 -6.79
N PRO A 8 -2.29 2.97 -7.01
CA PRO A 8 -3.57 2.91 -7.70
C PRO A 8 -3.46 2.42 -9.16
N GLN A 9 -2.40 2.79 -9.85
CA GLN A 9 -2.15 2.37 -11.23
C GLN A 9 -1.76 0.88 -11.30
N ILE A 10 -1.01 0.38 -10.30
CA ILE A 10 -0.69 -1.05 -10.18
C ILE A 10 -1.97 -1.85 -9.90
N ALA A 11 -2.87 -1.34 -9.06
CA ALA A 11 -4.17 -1.97 -8.81
C ALA A 11 -5.03 -2.01 -10.08
N GLN A 12 -5.00 -0.98 -10.90
CA GLN A 12 -5.69 -0.93 -12.19
C GLN A 12 -5.14 -1.98 -13.16
N LEU A 13 -3.81 -2.13 -13.26
CA LEU A 13 -3.18 -3.18 -14.06
C LEU A 13 -3.56 -4.58 -13.57
N ALA A 14 -3.59 -4.79 -12.27
CA ALA A 14 -4.03 -6.06 -11.69
C ALA A 14 -5.51 -6.35 -11.95
N ALA A 15 -6.35 -5.33 -12.10
CA ALA A 15 -7.75 -5.49 -12.50
C ALA A 15 -7.88 -5.83 -14.00
N GLU A 16 -7.00 -5.26 -14.86
CA GLU A 16 -6.99 -5.49 -16.31
C GLU A 16 -6.47 -6.90 -16.66
N HIS A 17 -5.35 -7.31 -16.07
CA HIS A 17 -4.64 -8.55 -16.40
C HIS A 17 -4.95 -9.72 -15.46
N GLY A 18 -5.77 -9.50 -14.43
CA GLY A 18 -5.97 -10.44 -13.33
C GLY A 18 -4.85 -10.39 -12.28
N PRO A 19 -4.98 -11.17 -11.21
CA PRO A 19 -4.00 -11.17 -10.14
C PRO A 19 -2.64 -11.66 -10.65
N PHE A 20 -1.57 -10.93 -10.33
CA PHE A 20 -0.21 -11.28 -10.70
C PHE A 20 0.26 -12.51 -9.91
N GLN A 21 -0.08 -13.69 -10.43
CA GLN A 21 0.33 -14.96 -9.82
C GLN A 21 1.85 -15.17 -9.91
N PRO A 22 2.47 -15.83 -8.92
CA PRO A 22 3.91 -16.12 -8.94
C PRO A 22 4.40 -16.83 -10.20
N SER A 23 3.56 -17.69 -10.80
CA SER A 23 3.87 -18.45 -12.02
C SER A 23 4.00 -17.61 -13.29
N LEU A 24 3.56 -16.35 -13.25
CA LEU A 24 3.69 -15.41 -14.39
C LEU A 24 5.08 -14.74 -14.45
N PHE A 25 5.85 -14.82 -13.37
CA PHE A 25 7.15 -14.18 -13.27
C PHE A 25 8.26 -15.13 -13.70
N ASP A 26 9.29 -14.56 -14.33
CA ASP A 26 10.52 -15.27 -14.63
C ASP A 26 11.34 -15.61 -13.37
N GLU A 27 12.48 -16.28 -13.53
CA GLU A 27 13.39 -16.65 -12.43
C GLU A 27 13.92 -15.43 -11.65
N ARG A 28 13.88 -14.24 -12.24
CA ARG A 28 14.30 -12.96 -11.64
C ARG A 28 13.16 -12.21 -10.98
N ASN A 29 11.97 -12.81 -10.94
CA ASN A 29 10.73 -12.18 -10.47
C ASN A 29 10.31 -10.96 -11.31
N LEU A 30 10.51 -11.03 -12.63
CA LEU A 30 10.11 -10.02 -13.59
C LEU A 30 9.01 -10.56 -14.51
N LEU A 31 8.08 -9.68 -14.87
CA LEU A 31 7.03 -9.94 -15.86
C LEU A 31 6.91 -8.70 -16.75
N GLU A 32 7.09 -8.87 -18.07
CA GLU A 32 6.83 -7.80 -19.02
C GLU A 32 5.40 -7.88 -19.53
N LEU A 33 4.74 -6.73 -19.62
CA LEU A 33 3.40 -6.62 -20.18
C LEU A 33 3.18 -5.25 -20.86
N SER A 34 2.13 -5.19 -21.66
CA SER A 34 1.57 -3.96 -22.22
C SER A 34 0.18 -3.74 -21.64
N SER A 35 -0.29 -2.50 -21.64
CA SER A 35 -1.63 -2.14 -21.16
C SER A 35 -2.22 -1.06 -22.05
N GLU A 36 -3.53 -1.14 -22.28
CA GLU A 36 -4.26 -0.12 -23.02
C GLU A 36 -4.26 1.24 -22.30
N HIS A 37 -4.08 1.24 -20.99
CA HIS A 37 -3.96 2.46 -20.19
C HIS A 37 -2.60 3.17 -20.35
N PHE A 38 -1.61 2.49 -20.92
CA PHE A 38 -0.25 3.02 -21.15
C PHE A 38 0.21 2.72 -22.58
N PRO A 39 -0.47 3.28 -23.60
CA PRO A 39 -0.17 2.97 -25.00
C PRO A 39 1.26 3.38 -25.38
N GLY A 40 1.96 2.50 -26.08
CA GLY A 40 3.34 2.74 -26.54
C GLY A 40 4.40 2.61 -25.44
N GLU A 41 4.02 2.18 -24.24
CA GLU A 41 4.94 1.97 -23.13
C GLU A 41 5.13 0.47 -22.85
N ARG A 42 6.31 0.12 -22.42
CA ARG A 42 6.64 -1.18 -21.84
C ARG A 42 6.51 -1.09 -20.33
N LEU A 43 5.85 -2.08 -19.74
CA LEU A 43 5.67 -2.22 -18.31
C LEU A 43 6.44 -3.45 -17.83
N VAL A 44 7.33 -3.25 -16.87
CA VAL A 44 8.07 -4.33 -16.21
C VAL A 44 7.54 -4.42 -14.78
N VAL A 45 6.74 -5.44 -14.53
CA VAL A 45 6.24 -5.77 -13.18
C VAL A 45 7.35 -6.53 -12.45
N CYS A 46 7.70 -6.05 -11.29
CA CYS A 46 8.72 -6.64 -10.44
C CYS A 46 8.08 -7.15 -9.16
N ARG A 47 8.46 -8.34 -8.74
CA ARG A 47 8.02 -8.96 -7.49
C ARG A 47 9.19 -9.06 -6.51
N ASN A 48 9.01 -8.54 -5.31
CA ASN A 48 9.97 -8.66 -4.20
C ASN A 48 9.33 -9.40 -3.03
N PRO A 49 9.61 -10.70 -2.83
CA PRO A 49 9.01 -11.50 -1.76
C PRO A 49 9.34 -11.00 -0.35
N LEU A 50 10.55 -10.46 -0.13
CA LEU A 50 10.95 -9.90 1.16
C LEU A 50 10.11 -8.67 1.50
N LEU A 51 9.94 -7.78 0.53
CA LEU A 51 9.10 -6.60 0.70
C LEU A 51 7.62 -6.98 0.89
N ALA A 52 7.15 -8.04 0.24
CA ALA A 52 5.81 -8.56 0.44
C ALA A 52 5.59 -9.02 1.89
N SER A 53 6.51 -9.82 2.41
CA SER A 53 6.47 -10.31 3.80
C SER A 53 6.50 -9.16 4.81
N GLU A 54 7.35 -8.16 4.59
CA GLU A 54 7.46 -6.99 5.46
C GLU A 54 6.17 -6.15 5.47
N ARG A 55 5.58 -5.92 4.29
CA ARG A 55 4.31 -5.19 4.17
C ARG A 55 3.16 -5.94 4.85
N ALA A 56 3.08 -7.26 4.66
CA ALA A 56 2.08 -8.09 5.30
C ALA A 56 2.19 -8.05 6.83
N ARG A 57 3.40 -8.19 7.37
CA ARG A 57 3.69 -8.09 8.80
C ARG A 57 3.27 -6.72 9.35
N LYS A 58 3.72 -5.64 8.71
CA LYS A 58 3.42 -4.27 9.15
C LYS A 58 1.93 -3.97 9.09
N ARG A 59 1.23 -4.46 8.07
CA ARG A 59 -0.23 -4.31 7.96
C ARG A 59 -0.93 -5.00 9.13
N GLU A 60 -0.54 -6.24 9.45
CA GLU A 60 -1.15 -6.97 10.56
C GLU A 60 -0.88 -6.30 11.92
N GLU A 61 0.32 -5.79 12.14
CA GLU A 61 0.66 -5.01 13.35
C GLU A 61 -0.23 -3.77 13.49
N LEU A 62 -0.44 -3.03 12.40
CA LEU A 62 -1.30 -1.84 12.40
C LEU A 62 -2.78 -2.19 12.60
N LEU A 63 -3.26 -3.28 11.99
CA LEU A 63 -4.62 -3.77 12.20
C LEU A 63 -4.84 -4.14 13.67
N ALA A 64 -3.93 -4.93 14.26
CA ALA A 64 -4.00 -5.34 15.65
C ALA A 64 -3.96 -4.14 16.61
N ALA A 65 -3.05 -3.19 16.37
CA ALA A 65 -2.97 -1.96 17.18
C ALA A 65 -4.26 -1.13 17.09
N THR A 66 -4.85 -1.03 15.89
CA THR A 66 -6.13 -0.34 15.70
C THR A 66 -7.25 -1.03 16.46
N GLU A 67 -7.34 -2.37 16.40
CA GLU A 67 -8.35 -3.15 17.10
C GLU A 67 -8.27 -2.97 18.62
N VAL A 68 -7.06 -2.96 19.17
CA VAL A 68 -6.85 -2.72 20.63
C VAL A 68 -7.46 -1.36 21.05
N ASP A 69 -7.26 -0.32 20.26
CA ASP A 69 -7.80 1.00 20.59
C ASP A 69 -9.30 1.12 20.30
N LEU A 70 -9.81 0.50 19.21
CA LEU A 70 -11.23 0.43 18.92
C LEU A 70 -12.02 -0.34 20.01
N ALA A 71 -11.45 -1.44 20.52
CA ALA A 71 -12.04 -2.22 21.61
C ALA A 71 -12.25 -1.36 22.87
N LYS A 72 -11.33 -0.46 23.19
CA LYS A 72 -11.49 0.47 24.32
C LYS A 72 -12.71 1.37 24.17
N ILE A 73 -13.04 1.79 22.94
CA ILE A 73 -14.24 2.58 22.67
C ILE A 73 -15.49 1.72 22.83
N ALA A 74 -15.49 0.49 22.31
CA ALA A 74 -16.62 -0.42 22.46
C ALA A 74 -16.92 -0.65 23.95
N VAL A 75 -15.89 -0.94 24.77
CA VAL A 75 -16.01 -1.07 26.22
C VAL A 75 -16.50 0.24 26.87
N ALA A 76 -16.03 1.41 26.41
CA ALA A 76 -16.47 2.68 26.96
C ALA A 76 -17.99 2.94 26.74
N CYS A 77 -18.56 2.39 25.66
CA CYS A 77 -19.99 2.48 25.39
C CYS A 77 -20.83 1.61 26.35
N THR A 78 -20.26 0.53 26.89
CA THR A 78 -20.97 -0.44 27.72
C THR A 78 -20.78 -0.23 29.26
N ARG A 79 -19.95 0.72 29.67
CA ARG A 79 -19.66 0.99 31.08
C ARG A 79 -20.94 1.34 31.88
N SER A 80 -21.05 0.84 33.11
CA SER A 80 -22.15 1.16 34.00
C SER A 80 -22.10 2.61 34.52
N ARG A 81 -20.89 3.15 34.72
CA ARG A 81 -20.68 4.54 35.14
C ARG A 81 -20.07 5.35 34.00
N HIS A 82 -20.69 6.49 33.70
CA HIS A 82 -20.25 7.43 32.66
C HIS A 82 -20.02 6.76 31.30
N PRO A 83 -21.00 6.02 30.75
CA PRO A 83 -20.84 5.40 29.44
C PRO A 83 -20.65 6.46 28.34
N LEU A 84 -19.87 6.13 27.35
CA LEU A 84 -19.74 6.96 26.15
C LEU A 84 -21.06 6.90 25.36
N ARG A 85 -21.71 8.03 25.15
CA ARG A 85 -23.03 8.16 24.51
C ARG A 85 -23.00 9.27 23.48
N GLY A 86 -23.91 9.14 22.50
CA GLY A 86 -24.05 10.08 21.40
C GLY A 86 -23.20 9.70 20.20
N GLU A 87 -23.86 9.52 19.07
CA GLU A 87 -23.23 9.13 17.81
C GLU A 87 -22.05 10.05 17.42
N PRO A 88 -22.17 11.40 17.50
CA PRO A 88 -21.05 12.28 17.17
C PRO A 88 -19.84 12.11 18.09
N ALA A 89 -20.08 11.88 19.39
CA ALA A 89 -19.00 11.72 20.36
C ALA A 89 -18.25 10.38 20.17
N ILE A 90 -18.98 9.32 19.83
CA ILE A 90 -18.40 8.03 19.49
C ILE A 90 -17.62 8.14 18.16
N ALA A 91 -18.25 8.70 17.12
CA ALA A 91 -17.65 8.87 15.80
C ALA A 91 -16.34 9.67 15.85
N LEU A 92 -16.29 10.75 16.62
CA LEU A 92 -15.08 11.56 16.78
C LEU A 92 -13.92 10.75 17.39
N ARG A 93 -14.19 9.91 18.39
CA ARG A 93 -13.16 9.07 19.01
C ARG A 93 -12.70 7.95 18.09
N VAL A 94 -13.62 7.30 17.40
CA VAL A 94 -13.32 6.26 16.41
C VAL A 94 -12.50 6.86 15.27
N GLY A 95 -12.92 8.01 14.72
CA GLY A 95 -12.23 8.72 13.64
C GLY A 95 -10.77 9.02 13.99
N ARG A 96 -10.48 9.51 15.20
CA ARG A 96 -9.11 9.76 15.66
C ARG A 96 -8.23 8.51 15.68
N ILE A 97 -8.79 7.35 16.00
CA ILE A 97 -8.04 6.08 16.02
C ILE A 97 -7.74 5.62 14.59
N VAL A 98 -8.75 5.54 13.74
CA VAL A 98 -8.56 5.04 12.37
C VAL A 98 -7.70 5.97 11.53
N ASP A 99 -7.74 7.27 11.81
CA ASP A 99 -6.86 8.27 11.18
C ASP A 99 -5.41 8.12 11.68
N ARG A 100 -5.20 8.00 12.98
CA ARG A 100 -3.87 7.79 13.58
C ARG A 100 -3.11 6.62 12.97
N PHE A 101 -3.80 5.51 12.72
CA PHE A 101 -3.21 4.30 12.15
C PHE A 101 -3.36 4.20 10.62
N HIS A 102 -4.09 5.11 9.98
CA HIS A 102 -4.45 5.10 8.55
C HIS A 102 -5.14 3.80 8.11
N MET A 103 -5.92 3.18 9.01
CA MET A 103 -6.57 1.88 8.81
C MET A 103 -8.06 1.94 8.50
N ALA A 104 -8.65 3.12 8.28
CA ALA A 104 -10.09 3.30 8.05
C ALA A 104 -10.64 2.39 6.94
N LYS A 105 -9.91 2.22 5.85
CA LYS A 105 -10.32 1.39 4.71
C LYS A 105 -10.43 -0.09 5.02
N HIS A 106 -9.78 -0.56 6.10
CA HIS A 106 -9.71 -1.98 6.46
C HIS A 106 -10.74 -2.39 7.52
N PHE A 107 -11.52 -1.44 8.04
CA PHE A 107 -12.53 -1.71 9.04
C PHE A 107 -13.93 -1.30 8.57
N GLU A 108 -14.89 -2.12 8.90
CA GLU A 108 -16.30 -1.78 8.88
C GLU A 108 -16.69 -1.33 10.29
N LEU A 109 -17.22 -0.13 10.39
CA LEU A 109 -17.50 0.54 11.65
C LEU A 109 -19.00 0.78 11.75
N THR A 110 -19.62 0.28 12.81
CA THR A 110 -21.04 0.49 13.09
C THR A 110 -21.20 1.31 14.37
N ILE A 111 -21.72 2.53 14.22
CA ILE A 111 -21.89 3.48 15.32
C ILE A 111 -23.37 3.76 15.48
N THR A 112 -23.85 3.72 16.73
CA THR A 112 -25.19 4.13 17.11
C THR A 112 -25.11 5.14 18.25
N ARG A 113 -26.25 5.62 18.74
CA ARG A 113 -26.29 6.52 19.91
C ARG A 113 -25.69 5.92 21.18
N THR A 114 -25.67 4.60 21.30
CA THR A 114 -25.31 3.91 22.55
C THR A 114 -24.27 2.83 22.40
N THR A 115 -23.98 2.39 21.17
CA THR A 115 -23.08 1.26 20.90
C THR A 115 -22.10 1.58 19.79
N PHE A 116 -20.99 0.87 19.82
CA PHE A 116 -19.99 0.84 18.78
C PHE A 116 -19.53 -0.59 18.57
N SER A 117 -19.46 -1.02 17.32
CA SER A 117 -18.86 -2.29 16.91
C SER A 117 -18.03 -2.10 15.66
N TYR A 118 -17.08 -3.00 15.44
CA TYR A 118 -16.20 -2.99 14.28
C TYR A 118 -15.88 -4.40 13.84
N ARG A 119 -15.52 -4.55 12.58
CA ARG A 119 -14.99 -5.80 12.03
C ARG A 119 -14.00 -5.49 10.91
N ARG A 120 -13.06 -6.40 10.67
CA ARG A 120 -12.11 -6.30 9.55
C ARG A 120 -12.85 -6.49 8.22
N LYS A 121 -12.57 -5.63 7.26
CA LYS A 121 -12.98 -5.80 5.86
C LYS A 121 -12.02 -6.76 5.16
N VAL A 122 -12.22 -8.05 5.32
CA VAL A 122 -11.33 -9.10 4.80
C VAL A 122 -11.06 -8.91 3.31
N GLN A 123 -12.08 -8.61 2.51
CA GLN A 123 -11.93 -8.38 1.08
C GLN A 123 -10.97 -7.23 0.75
N ALA A 124 -11.07 -6.10 1.46
CA ALA A 124 -10.18 -4.96 1.26
C ALA A 124 -8.73 -5.28 1.65
N ILE A 125 -8.56 -6.03 2.75
CA ILE A 125 -7.24 -6.48 3.21
C ILE A 125 -6.62 -7.45 2.20
N THR A 126 -7.39 -8.41 1.70
CA THR A 126 -6.93 -9.39 0.69
C THR A 126 -6.57 -8.70 -0.64
N ALA A 127 -7.40 -7.75 -1.09
CA ALA A 127 -7.13 -7.00 -2.31
C ALA A 127 -5.83 -6.17 -2.21
N GLU A 128 -5.57 -5.56 -1.05
CA GLU A 128 -4.31 -4.86 -0.82
C GLU A 128 -3.13 -5.82 -0.71
N ALA A 129 -3.30 -6.96 -0.03
CA ALA A 129 -2.28 -7.99 0.13
C ALA A 129 -1.81 -8.58 -1.22
N ALA A 130 -2.71 -8.69 -2.18
CA ALA A 130 -2.38 -9.16 -3.52
C ALA A 130 -1.35 -8.28 -4.26
N LEU A 131 -1.19 -7.02 -3.84
CA LEU A 131 -0.24 -6.07 -4.41
C LEU A 131 1.06 -5.94 -3.59
N ASP A 132 1.18 -6.69 -2.50
CA ASP A 132 2.37 -6.63 -1.66
C ASP A 132 3.62 -7.08 -2.41
N GLY A 133 4.68 -6.30 -2.26
CA GLY A 133 5.95 -6.56 -2.91
C GLY A 133 5.99 -6.29 -4.41
N LEU A 134 4.88 -5.90 -5.02
CA LEU A 134 4.85 -5.50 -6.41
C LEU A 134 5.27 -4.04 -6.58
N TYR A 135 6.04 -3.79 -7.62
CA TYR A 135 6.28 -2.46 -8.19
C TYR A 135 6.39 -2.59 -9.71
N VAL A 136 6.00 -1.56 -10.43
CA VAL A 136 5.96 -1.59 -11.88
C VAL A 136 6.79 -0.44 -12.42
N ILE A 137 7.76 -0.78 -13.26
CA ILE A 137 8.57 0.17 -14.00
C ILE A 137 7.94 0.35 -15.37
N ARG A 138 7.86 1.58 -15.82
CA ARG A 138 7.39 1.94 -17.14
C ARG A 138 8.50 2.63 -17.92
N THR A 139 8.60 2.36 -19.23
CA THR A 139 9.59 2.95 -20.13
C THR A 139 9.06 3.06 -21.55
N SER A 140 9.50 4.08 -22.27
CA SER A 140 9.27 4.21 -23.72
C SER A 140 10.34 3.51 -24.56
N LEU A 141 11.38 2.93 -23.93
CA LEU A 141 12.46 2.28 -24.66
C LEU A 141 12.09 0.84 -25.04
N PRO A 142 12.34 0.44 -26.30
CA PRO A 142 12.13 -0.94 -26.72
C PRO A 142 13.11 -1.91 -26.04
N ALA A 143 12.72 -3.19 -25.93
CA ALA A 143 13.50 -4.21 -25.24
C ALA A 143 14.92 -4.39 -25.83
N ALA A 144 15.07 -4.20 -27.14
CA ALA A 144 16.37 -4.27 -27.80
C ALA A 144 17.38 -3.21 -27.32
N ARG A 145 16.91 -2.07 -26.81
CA ARG A 145 17.76 -1.01 -26.24
C ARG A 145 17.91 -1.08 -24.74
N LEU A 146 16.91 -1.59 -24.06
CA LEU A 146 16.88 -1.68 -22.60
C LEU A 146 16.03 -2.89 -22.22
N ASP A 147 16.65 -4.03 -21.94
CA ASP A 147 15.92 -5.21 -21.48
C ASP A 147 15.28 -4.98 -20.08
N ALA A 148 14.43 -5.91 -19.65
CA ALA A 148 13.71 -5.77 -18.38
C ALA A 148 14.66 -5.64 -17.18
N ASN A 149 15.74 -6.42 -17.19
CA ASN A 149 16.71 -6.43 -16.11
C ASN A 149 17.49 -5.11 -16.04
N ALA A 150 17.92 -4.60 -17.20
CA ALA A 150 18.59 -3.32 -17.31
C ALA A 150 17.65 -2.16 -16.93
N ALA A 151 16.36 -2.23 -17.26
CA ALA A 151 15.36 -1.25 -16.84
C ALA A 151 15.22 -1.21 -15.32
N VAL A 152 15.17 -2.38 -14.66
CA VAL A 152 15.13 -2.48 -13.19
C VAL A 152 16.43 -1.95 -12.56
N ALA A 153 17.58 -2.31 -13.10
CA ALA A 153 18.87 -1.83 -12.60
C ALA A 153 19.00 -0.31 -12.73
N ALA A 154 18.62 0.25 -13.89
CA ALA A 154 18.62 1.69 -14.14
C ALA A 154 17.66 2.42 -13.18
N TYR A 155 16.45 1.90 -12.96
CA TYR A 155 15.51 2.48 -12.00
C TYR A 155 16.07 2.46 -10.56
N LYS A 156 16.64 1.34 -10.12
CA LYS A 156 17.26 1.24 -8.79
C LYS A 156 18.44 2.20 -8.61
N SER A 157 19.20 2.47 -9.67
CA SER A 157 20.32 3.42 -9.61
C SER A 157 19.88 4.86 -9.36
N LEU A 158 18.64 5.23 -9.71
CA LEU A 158 18.08 6.56 -9.40
C LEU A 158 18.04 6.84 -7.89
N ALA A 159 17.83 5.82 -7.07
CA ALA A 159 17.89 5.97 -5.60
C ALA A 159 19.26 6.43 -5.10
N ASN A 160 20.34 6.06 -5.78
CA ASN A 160 21.69 6.52 -5.47
C ASN A 160 21.88 8.00 -5.85
N VAL A 161 21.32 8.40 -6.98
CA VAL A 161 21.33 9.81 -7.43
C VAL A 161 20.53 10.67 -6.47
N GLU A 162 19.32 10.26 -6.09
CA GLU A 162 18.51 10.97 -5.08
C GLU A 162 19.24 11.09 -3.73
N ARG A 163 19.92 10.03 -3.31
CA ARG A 163 20.71 10.05 -2.07
C ARG A 163 21.87 11.03 -2.17
N ALA A 164 22.60 11.06 -3.29
CA ALA A 164 23.67 11.99 -3.52
C ALA A 164 23.16 13.45 -3.50
N PHE A 165 22.05 13.74 -4.17
CA PHE A 165 21.44 15.08 -4.12
C PHE A 165 20.96 15.46 -2.72
N ARG A 166 20.42 14.51 -1.97
CA ARG A 166 20.00 14.76 -0.59
C ARG A 166 21.19 15.08 0.30
N SER A 167 22.31 14.34 0.17
CA SER A 167 23.54 14.62 0.91
C SER A 167 24.10 15.99 0.58
N MET A 168 24.14 16.37 -0.70
CA MET A 168 24.59 17.71 -1.10
C MET A 168 23.74 18.82 -0.50
N LYS A 169 22.39 18.66 -0.48
CA LYS A 169 21.49 19.66 0.10
C LYS A 169 21.67 19.82 1.61
N THR A 170 21.96 18.74 2.33
CA THR A 170 22.04 18.77 3.81
C THR A 170 23.43 19.11 4.33
N VAL A 171 24.48 18.77 3.60
CA VAL A 171 25.88 18.93 4.06
C VAL A 171 26.55 20.17 3.47
N ASP A 172 26.35 20.45 2.18
CA ASP A 172 27.12 21.46 1.47
C ASP A 172 26.39 22.80 1.24
N LEU A 173 25.07 22.81 1.19
CA LEU A 173 24.32 24.00 0.75
C LEU A 173 23.54 24.69 1.84
N HIS A 174 23.38 24.14 3.05
CA HIS A 174 22.59 24.70 4.15
C HIS A 174 21.27 25.39 3.73
N VAL A 175 20.59 24.86 2.69
CA VAL A 175 19.36 25.42 2.10
C VAL A 175 18.14 24.60 2.56
#